data_124a4e3365207c9b13d6bcf0b7320b18
#
_entry.id   124a4e3365207c9b13d6bcf0b7320b18
#
_cell.length_a   1.000
_cell.length_b   1.000
_cell.length_c   1.000
_cell.angle_alpha   90.00
_cell.angle_beta   90.00
_cell.angle_gamma   90.00
#
_symmetry.space_group_name_H-M   'P 1'
#
loop_
_entity.id
_entity.type
_entity.pdbx_description
1 polymer ?
#
loop_
_entity_poly.entity_id
_entity_poly.type
_entity_poly.pdbx_seq_one_letter_code
_entity_poly.pdbx_strand_id
1 'polypeptide(L)'
;MNNDRKSRGLSGATIISFVVILVVVLWIANQLQMHQQEMTYTSFVSAVQGKNVSDVYINQNSAVPTGTVSVTLKDDGNTRKVNVSDVEQVEKLLTENQVEYRLSDVPKDSMLTTVVVPMLITLGGVFLIFFLMSRQNGGGNSKAMNFGKSRAKMSTKNEIKVTFRDVAGLREEKEELEEIVDFLKDPKKYIQVGARIPKGVLLEGPPGTGKTLLAKAVAGEAGVPFFSISGSDFVEMFVGVGASRVRDLFQDAKKNAPCIIFIDEIDAVARRRGSGLGGGHDEREQTLNQLLVEMDGFGVNEGIIVMAATNRKDILDPAILRPGRFDRDVLVGRPDVGGREEILKVHARNKPLGDDVDLKQIAQTTAGFSGADLENLLNEAAILAAKENRVYIQQSDIRHAFVKVGIGPEKKSRIVSEKERRITAYHEAGHAILFHLLPDVGPVYSVSIIPTGGAGGYTMPLPEKDDMFNTKGHMLQEITVSLGGRVAEEEIFDDITTGASQDIKQATAIAKSMITKFGMSERLGLINYDNDSDEVFIGRDFGHTSRGYGEKVAGTIDEEVKRIIDECYLKARTLIQEYHPVLEKCAQLLLEKEKITRSEFEALFADSEVEG
;
A
#
# COMPACT_ATOMS: atom_id res chain seq x y z
N MET A 1 -2.28 13.77 -44.55
CA MET A 1 -0.94 13.58 -45.11
C MET A 1 0.01 14.46 -44.35
N ASN A 2 0.68 13.91 -43.36
CA ASN A 2 1.82 14.55 -42.71
C ASN A 2 2.87 13.48 -42.44
N ASN A 3 3.98 13.64 -43.16
CA ASN A 3 5.14 12.76 -43.11
C ASN A 3 6.00 13.05 -41.90
N ASP A 4 5.91 12.22 -40.88
CA ASP A 4 6.89 12.18 -39.79
C ASP A 4 8.11 11.35 -40.22
N ARG A 5 9.15 12.03 -40.69
CA ARG A 5 10.50 11.45 -40.84
C ARG A 5 11.09 11.18 -39.46
N LYS A 6 10.92 9.98 -38.94
CA LYS A 6 11.72 9.46 -37.84
C LYS A 6 13.18 9.33 -38.29
N SER A 7 14.07 10.19 -37.81
CA SER A 7 15.52 10.00 -37.87
C SER A 7 15.88 8.70 -37.15
N ARG A 8 16.25 7.66 -37.90
CA ARG A 8 16.81 6.42 -37.37
C ARG A 8 18.23 6.71 -36.88
N GLY A 9 18.38 6.99 -35.59
CA GLY A 9 19.69 6.92 -34.91
C GLY A 9 20.19 5.48 -34.96
N LEU A 10 21.49 5.29 -35.27
CA LEU A 10 22.13 3.97 -35.20
C LEU A 10 21.87 3.35 -33.85
N SER A 11 21.33 2.11 -33.84
CA SER A 11 21.07 1.38 -32.58
C SER A 11 22.39 0.99 -31.94
N GLY A 12 22.45 0.88 -30.59
CA GLY A 12 23.65 0.47 -29.86
C GLY A 12 24.26 -0.85 -30.40
N ALA A 13 23.43 -1.74 -30.96
CA ALA A 13 23.85 -2.96 -31.64
C ALA A 13 24.71 -2.71 -32.89
N THR A 14 24.42 -1.66 -33.68
CA THR A 14 25.22 -1.30 -34.87
C THR A 14 26.59 -0.75 -34.48
N ILE A 15 26.70 -0.03 -33.38
CA ILE A 15 27.99 0.50 -32.89
C ILE A 15 28.86 -0.64 -32.36
N ILE A 16 28.31 -1.57 -31.60
CA ILE A 16 29.00 -2.78 -31.12
C ILE A 16 29.49 -3.61 -32.30
N SER A 17 28.68 -3.80 -33.33
CA SER A 17 29.08 -4.52 -34.55
C SER A 17 30.25 -3.84 -35.26
N PHE A 18 30.28 -2.51 -35.33
CA PHE A 18 31.38 -1.77 -35.94
C PHE A 18 32.70 -1.90 -35.18
N VAL A 19 32.66 -1.86 -33.83
CA VAL A 19 33.81 -2.07 -32.96
C VAL A 19 34.34 -3.50 -33.10
N VAL A 20 33.46 -4.49 -33.13
CA VAL A 20 33.83 -5.90 -33.32
C VAL A 20 34.48 -6.11 -34.69
N ILE A 21 33.94 -5.53 -35.75
CA ILE A 21 34.53 -5.60 -37.11
C ILE A 21 35.92 -4.94 -37.12
N LEU A 22 36.10 -3.78 -36.51
CA LEU A 22 37.39 -3.11 -36.42
C LEU A 22 38.43 -3.95 -35.68
N VAL A 23 38.06 -4.57 -34.55
CA VAL A 23 38.95 -5.46 -33.77
C VAL A 23 39.32 -6.70 -34.60
N VAL A 24 38.36 -7.28 -35.34
CA VAL A 24 38.59 -8.44 -36.21
C VAL A 24 39.52 -8.07 -37.37
N VAL A 25 39.35 -6.89 -38.01
CA VAL A 25 40.22 -6.42 -39.07
C VAL A 25 41.67 -6.19 -38.58
N LEU A 26 41.83 -5.57 -37.39
CA LEU A 26 43.13 -5.40 -36.78
C LEU A 26 43.79 -6.73 -36.38
N TRP A 27 42.99 -7.70 -35.90
CA TRP A 27 43.46 -9.05 -35.59
C TRP A 27 43.93 -9.80 -36.86
N ILE A 28 43.16 -9.72 -37.98
CA ILE A 28 43.52 -10.32 -39.26
C ILE A 28 44.81 -9.67 -39.84
N ALA A 29 44.91 -8.34 -39.74
CA ALA A 29 46.12 -7.62 -40.21
C ALA A 29 47.36 -8.05 -39.41
N ASN A 30 47.23 -8.29 -38.11
CA ASN A 30 48.31 -8.79 -37.26
C ASN A 30 48.67 -10.26 -37.59
N GLN A 31 47.71 -11.10 -37.95
CA GLN A 31 47.95 -12.48 -38.36
C GLN A 31 48.66 -12.57 -39.75
N LEU A 32 48.36 -11.65 -40.66
CA LEU A 32 49.00 -11.63 -41.98
C LEU A 32 50.48 -11.26 -41.92
N GLN A 33 50.95 -10.58 -40.88
CA GLN A 33 52.39 -10.28 -40.68
C GLN A 33 53.19 -11.46 -40.10
N MET A 34 52.56 -12.55 -39.67
CA MET A 34 53.24 -13.66 -38.97
C MET A 34 53.70 -14.82 -39.86
N HIS A 35 53.63 -14.74 -41.17
CA HIS A 35 53.95 -15.90 -42.04
C HIS A 35 55.30 -15.76 -42.78
N GLN A 36 56.37 -15.12 -42.22
CA GLN A 36 57.73 -15.27 -42.72
C GLN A 36 58.40 -16.43 -41.98
N GLN A 37 58.87 -17.42 -42.70
CA GLN A 37 59.57 -18.58 -42.10
C GLN A 37 60.85 -18.12 -41.43
N GLU A 38 61.01 -18.43 -40.14
CA GLU A 38 62.24 -18.15 -39.40
C GLU A 38 63.30 -19.21 -39.69
N MET A 39 64.55 -18.78 -39.81
CA MET A 39 65.71 -19.63 -40.02
C MET A 39 66.70 -19.42 -38.88
N THR A 40 67.32 -20.53 -38.43
CA THR A 40 68.34 -20.44 -37.35
C THR A 40 69.65 -19.82 -37.87
N TYR A 41 70.37 -19.14 -36.98
CA TYR A 41 71.67 -18.54 -37.34
C TYR A 41 72.69 -19.56 -37.88
N THR A 42 72.76 -20.76 -37.34
CA THR A 42 73.61 -21.85 -37.83
C THR A 42 73.27 -22.26 -39.24
N SER A 43 71.98 -22.37 -39.59
CA SER A 43 71.54 -22.67 -40.94
C SER A 43 71.85 -21.53 -41.93
N PHE A 44 71.78 -20.29 -41.47
CA PHE A 44 72.18 -19.12 -42.23
C PHE A 44 73.65 -19.15 -42.59
N VAL A 45 74.55 -19.39 -41.58
CA VAL A 45 76.01 -19.50 -41.75
C VAL A 45 76.35 -20.61 -42.77
N SER A 46 75.71 -21.75 -42.66
CA SER A 46 75.86 -22.89 -43.58
C SER A 46 75.46 -22.51 -45.02
N ALA A 47 74.34 -21.77 -45.19
CA ALA A 47 73.85 -21.33 -46.50
C ALA A 47 74.80 -20.27 -47.15
N VAL A 48 75.36 -19.37 -46.35
CA VAL A 48 76.41 -18.41 -46.80
C VAL A 48 77.66 -19.11 -47.24
N GLN A 49 78.22 -20.01 -46.42
CA GLN A 49 79.42 -20.81 -46.76
C GLN A 49 79.20 -21.74 -47.94
N GLY A 50 78.00 -22.30 -48.11
CA GLY A 50 77.61 -23.11 -49.26
C GLY A 50 77.34 -22.32 -50.53
N LYS A 51 77.49 -21.00 -50.57
CA LYS A 51 77.18 -20.07 -51.66
C LYS A 51 75.74 -20.20 -52.21
N ASN A 52 74.79 -20.62 -51.33
CA ASN A 52 73.38 -20.84 -51.63
C ASN A 52 72.48 -19.66 -51.29
N VAL A 53 73.07 -18.45 -51.24
CA VAL A 53 72.35 -17.21 -50.97
C VAL A 53 72.30 -16.32 -52.20
N SER A 54 71.07 -15.80 -52.52
CA SER A 54 70.82 -14.94 -53.70
C SER A 54 70.85 -13.46 -53.37
N ASP A 55 70.19 -13.05 -52.25
CA ASP A 55 70.10 -11.64 -51.80
C ASP A 55 70.05 -11.61 -50.26
N VAL A 56 70.73 -10.62 -49.67
CA VAL A 56 70.77 -10.43 -48.20
C VAL A 56 70.47 -8.94 -47.88
N TYR A 57 69.46 -8.79 -47.04
CA TYR A 57 69.08 -7.48 -46.54
C TYR A 57 69.17 -7.46 -45.03
N ILE A 58 70.04 -6.59 -44.48
CA ILE A 58 70.24 -6.47 -43.05
C ILE A 58 69.49 -5.26 -42.53
N ASN A 59 68.51 -5.54 -41.61
CA ASN A 59 67.77 -4.52 -40.88
C ASN A 59 68.38 -4.35 -39.49
N GLN A 60 68.95 -3.20 -39.22
CA GLN A 60 69.41 -2.86 -37.87
C GLN A 60 68.25 -2.52 -36.99
N ASN A 61 68.29 -2.97 -35.75
CA ASN A 61 67.34 -2.58 -34.70
C ASN A 61 67.75 -1.24 -34.06
N SER A 62 66.84 -0.57 -33.39
CA SER A 62 67.12 0.62 -32.57
C SER A 62 68.10 0.30 -31.43
N ALA A 63 68.19 -0.97 -30.99
CA ALA A 63 69.15 -1.45 -30.01
C ALA A 63 70.39 -2.07 -30.74
N VAL A 64 71.32 -1.23 -31.23
CA VAL A 64 72.56 -1.66 -31.85
C VAL A 64 73.41 -2.41 -30.82
N PRO A 65 74.13 -3.54 -31.20
CA PRO A 65 74.39 -4.09 -32.54
C PRO A 65 73.41 -5.16 -33.04
N THR A 66 72.25 -5.27 -32.43
CA THR A 66 71.26 -6.32 -32.83
C THR A 66 70.54 -5.96 -34.15
N GLY A 67 70.19 -6.98 -34.89
CA GLY A 67 69.46 -6.81 -36.18
C GLY A 67 68.71 -8.04 -36.61
N THR A 68 67.99 -7.90 -37.72
CA THR A 68 67.31 -8.99 -38.42
C THR A 68 67.82 -9.08 -39.85
N VAL A 69 68.26 -10.25 -40.27
CA VAL A 69 68.75 -10.50 -41.61
C VAL A 69 67.68 -11.22 -42.40
N SER A 70 67.24 -10.63 -43.51
CA SER A 70 66.35 -11.28 -44.47
C SER A 70 67.20 -11.90 -45.57
N VAL A 71 67.16 -13.21 -45.69
CA VAL A 71 68.00 -13.95 -46.65
C VAL A 71 67.10 -14.67 -47.66
N THR A 72 67.40 -14.50 -48.93
CA THR A 72 66.76 -15.22 -50.03
C THR A 72 67.68 -16.36 -50.49
N LEU A 73 67.22 -17.61 -50.38
CA LEU A 73 67.98 -18.78 -50.82
C LEU A 73 67.82 -19.01 -52.31
N LYS A 74 68.88 -19.55 -52.97
CA LYS A 74 68.87 -19.88 -54.40
C LYS A 74 68.04 -21.13 -54.71
N ASP A 75 67.92 -22.07 -53.76
CA ASP A 75 67.25 -23.35 -54.01
C ASP A 75 65.73 -23.26 -54.09
N ASP A 76 65.09 -22.45 -53.26
CA ASP A 76 63.64 -22.35 -53.15
C ASP A 76 63.08 -20.95 -53.45
N GLY A 77 63.96 -19.94 -53.60
CA GLY A 77 63.57 -18.55 -53.88
C GLY A 77 62.82 -17.86 -52.72
N ASN A 78 62.70 -18.54 -51.56
CA ASN A 78 61.97 -18.01 -50.40
C ASN A 78 62.87 -17.12 -49.50
N THR A 79 62.28 -15.99 -49.05
CA THR A 79 62.97 -15.10 -48.12
C THR A 79 62.69 -15.58 -46.69
N ARG A 80 63.74 -15.81 -45.90
CA ARG A 80 63.70 -16.25 -44.49
C ARG A 80 64.29 -15.19 -43.61
N LYS A 81 63.80 -15.05 -42.41
CA LYS A 81 64.32 -14.12 -41.41
C LYS A 81 65.21 -14.80 -40.41
N VAL A 82 66.32 -14.16 -40.07
CA VAL A 82 67.27 -14.60 -39.05
C VAL A 82 67.51 -13.45 -38.09
N ASN A 83 67.24 -13.68 -36.83
CA ASN A 83 67.57 -12.71 -35.79
C ASN A 83 69.02 -12.85 -35.41
N VAL A 84 69.76 -11.70 -35.39
CA VAL A 84 71.22 -11.69 -35.12
C VAL A 84 71.51 -10.74 -33.95
N SER A 85 72.40 -11.19 -33.07
CA SER A 85 72.81 -10.44 -31.88
C SER A 85 73.88 -9.41 -32.18
N ASP A 86 74.61 -9.55 -33.29
CA ASP A 86 75.66 -8.69 -33.70
C ASP A 86 75.74 -8.61 -35.24
N VAL A 87 75.42 -7.42 -35.76
CA VAL A 87 75.37 -7.15 -37.21
C VAL A 87 76.73 -7.10 -37.81
N GLU A 88 77.81 -6.58 -37.07
CA GLU A 88 79.16 -6.52 -37.57
C GLU A 88 79.77 -7.92 -37.87
N GLN A 89 79.38 -8.93 -37.02
CA GLN A 89 79.84 -10.30 -37.28
C GLN A 89 79.19 -10.86 -38.56
N VAL A 90 77.99 -10.49 -38.83
CA VAL A 90 77.30 -10.93 -40.06
C VAL A 90 77.91 -10.24 -41.29
N GLU A 91 78.19 -8.97 -41.23
CA GLU A 91 78.84 -8.22 -42.28
C GLU A 91 80.25 -8.79 -42.63
N LYS A 92 81.05 -9.15 -41.60
CA LYS A 92 82.35 -9.83 -41.83
C LYS A 92 82.16 -11.16 -42.52
N LEU A 93 81.15 -11.99 -42.03
CA LEU A 93 80.89 -13.28 -42.62
C LEU A 93 80.44 -13.19 -44.09
N LEU A 94 79.64 -12.19 -44.46
CA LEU A 94 79.15 -11.97 -45.81
C LEU A 94 80.26 -11.45 -46.71
N THR A 95 81.16 -10.54 -46.19
CA THR A 95 82.33 -10.00 -46.90
C THR A 95 83.35 -11.09 -47.16
N GLU A 96 83.71 -11.92 -46.21
CA GLU A 96 84.61 -13.05 -46.35
C GLU A 96 84.15 -14.06 -47.38
N ASN A 97 82.84 -14.26 -47.53
CA ASN A 97 82.30 -15.21 -48.49
C ASN A 97 81.87 -14.55 -49.84
N GLN A 98 82.22 -13.25 -50.07
CA GLN A 98 81.96 -12.46 -51.28
C GLN A 98 80.40 -12.44 -51.64
N VAL A 99 79.56 -12.32 -50.62
CA VAL A 99 78.09 -12.17 -50.82
C VAL A 99 77.74 -10.69 -50.71
N GLU A 100 77.10 -10.19 -51.76
CA GLU A 100 76.57 -8.80 -51.75
C GLU A 100 75.40 -8.68 -50.76
N TYR A 101 75.40 -7.62 -49.96
CA TYR A 101 74.33 -7.33 -49.00
C TYR A 101 73.97 -5.85 -49.01
N ARG A 102 72.71 -5.58 -48.57
CA ARG A 102 72.19 -4.24 -48.34
C ARG A 102 71.91 -4.03 -46.88
N LEU A 103 72.34 -2.87 -46.33
CA LEU A 103 72.20 -2.50 -44.91
C LEU A 103 71.16 -1.39 -44.80
N SER A 104 70.20 -1.50 -43.87
CA SER A 104 69.29 -0.40 -43.54
C SER A 104 69.91 0.56 -42.54
N ASP A 105 69.48 1.84 -42.61
CA ASP A 105 69.77 2.80 -41.57
C ASP A 105 69.08 2.38 -40.22
N VAL A 106 69.72 2.76 -39.13
CA VAL A 106 69.17 2.55 -37.77
C VAL A 106 67.83 3.34 -37.66
N PRO A 107 66.71 2.67 -37.30
CA PRO A 107 65.44 3.36 -37.14
C PRO A 107 65.56 4.43 -36.07
N LYS A 108 65.27 5.70 -36.38
CA LYS A 108 65.17 6.77 -35.40
C LYS A 108 63.78 6.72 -34.80
N ASP A 109 63.64 6.41 -33.53
CA ASP A 109 62.36 6.50 -32.81
C ASP A 109 61.85 7.94 -32.82
N SER A 110 60.82 8.20 -33.65
CA SER A 110 60.13 9.47 -33.64
C SER A 110 59.18 9.51 -32.46
N MET A 111 59.43 10.37 -31.47
CA MET A 111 58.56 10.59 -30.32
C MET A 111 57.12 10.90 -30.75
N LEU A 112 56.94 11.41 -31.96
CA LEU A 112 55.68 11.76 -32.54
C LEU A 112 54.84 10.53 -32.90
N THR A 113 55.45 9.46 -33.43
CA THR A 113 54.74 8.23 -33.84
C THR A 113 54.60 7.24 -32.67
N THR A 114 55.56 7.22 -31.74
CA THR A 114 55.59 6.22 -30.66
C THR A 114 54.76 6.64 -29.43
N VAL A 115 54.64 7.96 -29.16
CA VAL A 115 53.95 8.46 -27.97
C VAL A 115 52.74 9.32 -28.32
N VAL A 116 52.92 10.33 -29.20
CA VAL A 116 51.90 11.34 -29.44
C VAL A 116 50.67 10.77 -30.21
N VAL A 117 50.89 9.97 -31.24
CA VAL A 117 49.81 9.38 -32.04
C VAL A 117 48.94 8.40 -31.22
N PRO A 118 49.48 7.45 -30.45
CA PRO A 118 48.67 6.61 -29.55
C PRO A 118 47.92 7.41 -28.48
N MET A 119 48.56 8.46 -27.94
CA MET A 119 47.92 9.34 -26.95
C MET A 119 46.73 10.12 -27.55
N LEU A 120 46.84 10.63 -28.76
CA LEU A 120 45.73 11.30 -29.45
C LEU A 120 44.60 10.35 -29.81
N ILE A 121 44.91 9.11 -30.20
CA ILE A 121 43.91 8.09 -30.49
C ILE A 121 43.14 7.70 -29.21
N THR A 122 43.82 7.51 -28.08
CA THR A 122 43.20 7.20 -26.79
C THR A 122 42.34 8.36 -26.28
N LEU A 123 42.83 9.60 -26.36
CA LEU A 123 42.09 10.80 -25.97
C LEU A 123 40.85 10.99 -26.86
N GLY A 124 41.00 10.80 -28.18
CA GLY A 124 39.88 10.82 -29.13
C GLY A 124 38.85 9.74 -28.85
N GLY A 125 39.28 8.53 -28.50
CA GLY A 125 38.42 7.42 -28.08
C GLY A 125 37.62 7.72 -26.82
N VAL A 126 38.29 8.24 -25.77
CA VAL A 126 37.65 8.65 -24.51
C VAL A 126 36.68 9.81 -24.75
N PHE A 127 37.06 10.80 -25.55
CA PHE A 127 36.18 11.90 -25.92
C PHE A 127 34.94 11.42 -26.71
N LEU A 128 35.13 10.48 -27.66
CA LEU A 128 34.04 9.88 -28.41
C LEU A 128 33.08 9.09 -27.51
N ILE A 129 33.61 8.30 -26.58
CA ILE A 129 32.79 7.56 -25.59
C ILE A 129 32.03 8.54 -24.70
N PHE A 130 32.70 9.58 -24.20
CA PHE A 130 32.06 10.62 -23.40
C PHE A 130 30.96 11.37 -24.19
N PHE A 131 31.22 11.70 -25.46
CA PHE A 131 30.25 12.35 -26.35
C PHE A 131 29.06 11.45 -26.65
N LEU A 132 29.29 10.15 -26.89
CA LEU A 132 28.22 9.18 -27.11
C LEU A 132 27.40 8.93 -25.82
N MET A 133 28.04 8.83 -24.66
CA MET A 133 27.34 8.76 -23.36
C MET A 133 26.56 10.04 -23.06
N SER A 134 27.12 11.21 -23.35
CA SER A 134 26.42 12.49 -23.17
C SER A 134 25.21 12.63 -24.10
N ARG A 135 25.30 12.10 -25.32
CA ARG A 135 24.18 12.10 -26.29
C ARG A 135 23.10 11.06 -25.94
N GLN A 136 23.47 9.96 -25.33
CA GLN A 136 22.56 8.92 -24.84
C GLN A 136 21.89 9.32 -23.51
N ASN A 137 22.53 10.12 -22.68
CA ASN A 137 21.98 10.68 -21.44
C ASN A 137 21.05 11.88 -21.64
N GLY A 138 20.93 12.43 -22.82
CA GLY A 138 19.94 13.47 -23.15
C GLY A 138 18.48 13.01 -22.97
N GLY A 139 18.20 11.68 -22.91
CA GLY A 139 16.91 11.09 -22.59
C GLY A 139 16.74 10.63 -21.14
N GLY A 140 17.83 10.54 -20.37
CA GLY A 140 17.82 10.05 -18.98
C GLY A 140 17.60 11.16 -17.92
N ASN A 141 18.00 12.39 -18.23
CA ASN A 141 17.81 13.51 -17.31
C ASN A 141 16.35 13.91 -17.10
N SER A 142 15.46 13.62 -18.09
CA SER A 142 14.02 13.84 -17.91
C SER A 142 13.36 12.85 -16.93
N LYS A 143 13.91 11.64 -16.77
CA LYS A 143 13.42 10.69 -15.74
C LYS A 143 13.91 11.06 -14.34
N ALA A 144 15.15 11.49 -14.18
CA ALA A 144 15.69 11.95 -12.89
C ALA A 144 15.01 13.25 -12.42
N MET A 145 14.69 14.19 -13.33
CA MET A 145 13.93 15.40 -13.00
C MET A 145 12.45 15.15 -12.70
N ASN A 146 11.89 13.98 -13.05
CA ASN A 146 10.50 13.65 -12.79
C ASN A 146 10.25 13.00 -11.40
N PHE A 147 11.27 12.62 -10.64
CA PHE A 147 11.10 12.03 -9.31
C PHE A 147 10.47 13.00 -8.30
N GLY A 148 10.67 14.29 -8.44
CA GLY A 148 10.10 15.33 -7.57
C GLY A 148 8.74 15.88 -8.03
N LYS A 149 8.21 15.44 -9.17
CA LYS A 149 6.91 15.92 -9.65
C LYS A 149 5.77 15.29 -8.87
N SER A 150 4.72 16.09 -8.64
CA SER A 150 3.49 15.64 -8.01
C SER A 150 2.86 14.49 -8.81
N ARG A 151 2.41 13.45 -8.09
CA ARG A 151 1.60 12.36 -8.63
C ARG A 151 0.10 12.65 -8.54
N ALA A 152 -0.29 13.85 -8.15
CA ALA A 152 -1.68 14.22 -8.00
C ALA A 152 -2.45 14.06 -9.31
N LYS A 153 -3.61 13.42 -9.20
CA LYS A 153 -4.56 13.32 -10.32
C LYS A 153 -5.39 14.59 -10.35
N MET A 154 -5.20 15.40 -11.38
CA MET A 154 -6.06 16.53 -11.63
C MET A 154 -7.29 16.06 -12.40
N SER A 155 -8.47 16.25 -11.81
CA SER A 155 -9.76 16.07 -12.51
C SER A 155 -10.31 17.45 -12.85
N THR A 156 -10.56 17.67 -14.12
CA THR A 156 -11.14 18.92 -14.61
C THR A 156 -12.63 18.96 -14.31
N LYS A 157 -13.23 20.17 -14.33
CA LYS A 157 -14.66 20.39 -14.13
C LYS A 157 -15.57 19.44 -14.93
N ASN A 158 -15.20 19.11 -16.14
CA ASN A 158 -16.01 18.25 -17.03
C ASN A 158 -15.90 16.76 -16.70
N GLU A 159 -14.87 16.36 -15.96
CA GLU A 159 -14.64 14.96 -15.56
C GLU A 159 -15.31 14.63 -14.22
N ILE A 160 -15.54 15.64 -13.37
CA ILE A 160 -16.18 15.45 -12.07
C ILE A 160 -17.71 15.48 -12.29
N LYS A 161 -18.32 14.30 -12.30
CA LYS A 161 -19.78 14.13 -12.43
C LYS A 161 -20.49 14.02 -11.08
N VAL A 162 -19.74 13.82 -10.00
CA VAL A 162 -20.26 13.60 -8.64
C VAL A 162 -20.66 14.94 -8.04
N THR A 163 -21.87 15.03 -7.49
CA THR A 163 -22.43 16.20 -6.81
C THR A 163 -23.03 15.78 -5.46
N PHE A 164 -23.56 16.73 -4.67
CA PHE A 164 -24.27 16.43 -3.41
C PHE A 164 -25.48 15.49 -3.57
N ARG A 165 -26.03 15.34 -4.78
CA ARG A 165 -27.11 14.39 -5.09
C ARG A 165 -26.64 12.93 -5.07
N ASP A 166 -25.36 12.71 -5.23
CA ASP A 166 -24.77 11.36 -5.24
C ASP A 166 -24.23 10.97 -3.85
N VAL A 167 -24.18 11.92 -2.92
CA VAL A 167 -23.87 11.70 -1.51
C VAL A 167 -25.19 11.57 -0.75
N ALA A 168 -25.49 10.38 -0.28
CA ALA A 168 -26.68 10.11 0.51
C ALA A 168 -26.37 10.18 2.01
N GLY A 169 -27.37 10.55 2.82
CA GLY A 169 -27.14 10.89 4.23
C GLY A 169 -26.26 12.13 4.36
N LEU A 170 -25.59 12.30 5.49
CA LEU A 170 -24.64 13.41 5.76
C LEU A 170 -25.26 14.79 5.50
N ARG A 171 -26.44 15.05 6.03
CA ARG A 171 -27.17 16.30 5.76
C ARG A 171 -26.48 17.49 6.38
N GLU A 172 -26.10 17.34 7.64
CA GLU A 172 -25.42 18.38 8.43
C GLU A 172 -24.04 18.67 7.85
N GLU A 173 -23.29 17.63 7.50
CA GLU A 173 -21.95 17.77 6.89
C GLU A 173 -22.03 18.45 5.51
N LYS A 174 -23.09 18.18 4.73
CA LYS A 174 -23.31 18.86 3.45
C LYS A 174 -23.64 20.35 3.66
N GLU A 175 -24.54 20.69 4.59
CA GLU A 175 -24.87 22.08 4.91
C GLU A 175 -23.63 22.85 5.36
N GLU A 176 -22.77 22.24 6.19
CA GLU A 176 -21.51 22.85 6.61
C GLU A 176 -20.55 23.09 5.43
N LEU A 177 -20.52 22.19 4.45
CA LEU A 177 -19.66 22.31 3.28
C LEU A 177 -20.28 23.17 2.16
N GLU A 178 -21.59 23.48 2.18
CA GLU A 178 -22.23 24.41 1.24
C GLU A 178 -21.63 25.81 1.29
N GLU A 179 -21.20 26.28 2.47
CA GLU A 179 -20.51 27.56 2.60
C GLU A 179 -19.20 27.61 1.77
N ILE A 180 -18.49 26.48 1.69
CA ILE A 180 -17.26 26.35 0.90
C ILE A 180 -17.59 26.34 -0.59
N VAL A 181 -18.65 25.63 -0.97
CA VAL A 181 -19.14 25.60 -2.36
C VAL A 181 -19.52 27.01 -2.82
N ASP A 182 -20.28 27.74 -2.00
CA ASP A 182 -20.69 29.10 -2.30
C ASP A 182 -19.51 30.08 -2.42
N PHE A 183 -18.53 29.95 -1.53
CA PHE A 183 -17.29 30.74 -1.63
C PHE A 183 -16.54 30.43 -2.93
N LEU A 184 -16.38 29.17 -3.30
CA LEU A 184 -15.67 28.79 -4.53
C LEU A 184 -16.41 29.27 -5.80
N LYS A 185 -17.75 29.37 -5.74
CA LYS A 185 -18.58 29.89 -6.83
C LYS A 185 -18.50 31.42 -6.95
N ASP A 186 -18.55 32.14 -5.80
CA ASP A 186 -18.47 33.60 -5.76
C ASP A 186 -17.65 34.12 -4.56
N PRO A 187 -16.32 34.12 -4.68
CA PRO A 187 -15.42 34.60 -3.62
C PRO A 187 -15.63 36.08 -3.27
N LYS A 188 -16.08 36.89 -4.25
CA LYS A 188 -16.20 38.37 -4.06
C LYS A 188 -17.22 38.73 -3.00
N LYS A 189 -18.32 38.01 -2.91
CA LYS A 189 -19.39 38.20 -1.92
C LYS A 189 -18.84 38.15 -0.48
N TYR A 190 -17.96 37.20 -0.19
CA TYR A 190 -17.37 36.98 1.14
C TYR A 190 -16.28 38.01 1.46
N ILE A 191 -15.47 38.37 0.46
CA ILE A 191 -14.39 39.36 0.59
C ILE A 191 -14.97 40.73 0.92
N GLN A 192 -16.09 41.12 0.29
CA GLN A 192 -16.72 42.42 0.48
C GLN A 192 -17.22 42.66 1.90
N VAL A 193 -17.67 41.62 2.59
CA VAL A 193 -18.12 41.71 4.00
C VAL A 193 -17.00 41.44 5.00
N GLY A 194 -15.75 41.20 4.54
CA GLY A 194 -14.59 40.93 5.39
C GLY A 194 -14.57 39.54 6.00
N ALA A 195 -15.37 38.61 5.49
CA ALA A 195 -15.38 37.22 5.95
C ALA A 195 -14.08 36.48 5.56
N ARG A 196 -13.60 35.66 6.47
CA ARG A 196 -12.45 34.77 6.24
C ARG A 196 -12.96 33.36 6.07
N ILE A 197 -12.71 32.79 4.90
CA ILE A 197 -13.05 31.38 4.63
C ILE A 197 -11.93 30.49 5.11
N PRO A 198 -12.24 29.28 5.64
CA PRO A 198 -11.23 28.33 6.07
C PRO A 198 -10.33 27.95 4.89
N LYS A 199 -9.02 27.93 5.13
CA LYS A 199 -8.04 27.47 4.13
C LYS A 199 -8.07 25.96 3.98
N GLY A 200 -8.38 25.25 5.06
CA GLY A 200 -8.38 23.79 5.08
C GLY A 200 -9.55 23.21 5.85
N VAL A 201 -10.02 22.07 5.36
CA VAL A 201 -11.08 21.25 5.97
C VAL A 201 -10.56 19.86 6.20
N LEU A 202 -10.64 19.40 7.43
CA LEU A 202 -10.33 18.01 7.79
C LEU A 202 -11.61 17.20 7.83
N LEU A 203 -11.70 16.15 7.02
CA LEU A 203 -12.76 15.15 7.08
C LEU A 203 -12.28 13.98 7.94
N GLU A 204 -12.83 13.84 9.14
CA GLU A 204 -12.49 12.72 10.04
C GLU A 204 -13.62 11.71 10.12
N GLY A 205 -13.31 10.45 10.47
CA GLY A 205 -14.31 9.42 10.73
C GLY A 205 -13.88 8.02 10.31
N PRO A 206 -14.71 7.01 10.61
CA PRO A 206 -14.42 5.62 10.29
C PRO A 206 -14.19 5.38 8.79
N PRO A 207 -13.47 4.31 8.40
CA PRO A 207 -13.33 3.95 6.99
C PRO A 207 -14.68 3.61 6.35
N GLY A 208 -14.80 3.88 5.04
CA GLY A 208 -16.01 3.55 4.28
C GLY A 208 -17.20 4.51 4.46
N THR A 209 -17.08 5.59 5.23
CA THR A 209 -18.17 6.56 5.47
C THR A 209 -18.37 7.58 4.36
N GLY A 210 -17.52 7.58 3.32
CA GLY A 210 -17.71 8.44 2.13
C GLY A 210 -16.92 9.74 2.13
N LYS A 211 -15.89 9.93 2.97
CA LYS A 211 -15.05 11.14 3.05
C LYS A 211 -14.52 11.59 1.69
N THR A 212 -13.90 10.67 0.96
CA THR A 212 -13.38 10.94 -0.40
C THR A 212 -14.48 11.29 -1.40
N LEU A 213 -15.66 10.66 -1.28
CA LEU A 213 -16.83 10.94 -2.12
C LEU A 213 -17.39 12.34 -1.83
N LEU A 214 -17.48 12.71 -0.55
CA LEU A 214 -17.94 14.02 -0.10
C LEU A 214 -17.02 15.14 -0.61
N ALA A 215 -15.69 14.97 -0.51
CA ALA A 215 -14.73 15.94 -1.06
C ALA A 215 -14.86 16.11 -2.59
N LYS A 216 -15.07 15.03 -3.32
CA LYS A 216 -15.35 15.10 -4.77
C LYS A 216 -16.68 15.80 -5.07
N ALA A 217 -17.70 15.56 -4.26
CA ALA A 217 -19.01 16.19 -4.42
C ALA A 217 -18.95 17.70 -4.21
N VAL A 218 -18.17 18.18 -3.22
CA VAL A 218 -17.90 19.61 -3.02
C VAL A 218 -17.28 20.24 -4.26
N ALA A 219 -16.27 19.60 -4.86
CA ALA A 219 -15.62 20.09 -6.07
C ALA A 219 -16.58 20.09 -7.28
N GLY A 220 -17.37 19.05 -7.44
CA GLY A 220 -18.38 18.94 -8.50
C GLY A 220 -19.49 19.96 -8.37
N GLU A 221 -19.99 20.18 -7.15
CA GLU A 221 -21.02 21.19 -6.85
C GLU A 221 -20.50 22.61 -7.05
N ALA A 222 -19.25 22.89 -6.64
CA ALA A 222 -18.59 24.16 -6.88
C ALA A 222 -18.19 24.36 -8.35
N GLY A 223 -18.02 23.29 -9.10
CA GLY A 223 -17.60 23.32 -10.50
C GLY A 223 -16.15 23.78 -10.69
N VAL A 224 -15.26 23.40 -9.77
CA VAL A 224 -13.83 23.75 -9.76
C VAL A 224 -12.95 22.51 -9.99
N PRO A 225 -11.70 22.69 -10.46
CA PRO A 225 -10.71 21.59 -10.57
C PRO A 225 -10.44 20.92 -9.22
N PHE A 226 -10.21 19.62 -9.27
CA PHE A 226 -9.96 18.78 -8.09
C PHE A 226 -8.63 18.05 -8.24
N PHE A 227 -7.69 18.35 -7.36
CA PHE A 227 -6.39 17.67 -7.28
C PHE A 227 -6.45 16.61 -6.17
N SER A 228 -6.36 15.35 -6.52
CA SER A 228 -6.41 14.24 -5.55
C SER A 228 -5.07 13.54 -5.45
N ILE A 229 -4.60 13.36 -4.21
CA ILE A 229 -3.37 12.64 -3.88
C ILE A 229 -3.56 11.86 -2.58
N SER A 230 -2.88 10.73 -2.42
CA SER A 230 -2.79 10.03 -1.13
C SER A 230 -1.63 10.59 -0.31
N GLY A 231 -1.80 10.71 1.01
CA GLY A 231 -0.71 11.05 1.92
C GLY A 231 0.49 10.10 1.78
N SER A 232 0.25 8.84 1.47
CA SER A 232 1.30 7.85 1.21
C SER A 232 2.16 8.17 -0.03
N ASP A 233 1.62 8.89 -1.03
CA ASP A 233 2.37 9.29 -2.23
C ASP A 233 3.47 10.33 -1.94
N PHE A 234 3.41 10.98 -0.79
CA PHE A 234 4.45 11.90 -0.35
C PHE A 234 5.59 11.21 0.39
N VAL A 235 5.38 9.97 0.88
CA VAL A 235 6.39 9.22 1.64
C VAL A 235 7.26 8.45 0.67
N GLU A 236 8.55 8.78 0.62
CA GLU A 236 9.55 8.13 -0.23
C GLU A 236 10.80 7.80 0.59
N MET A 237 11.67 6.95 0.05
CA MET A 237 12.92 6.58 0.73
C MET A 237 14.01 7.67 0.64
N PHE A 238 13.86 8.64 -0.26
CA PHE A 238 14.84 9.69 -0.49
C PHE A 238 14.41 11.00 0.15
N VAL A 239 15.25 11.53 1.02
CA VAL A 239 14.98 12.78 1.74
C VAL A 239 14.77 13.95 0.77
N GLY A 240 13.71 14.72 0.99
CA GLY A 240 13.36 15.91 0.22
C GLY A 240 12.47 15.68 -1.02
N VAL A 241 12.24 14.44 -1.44
CA VAL A 241 11.35 14.14 -2.59
C VAL A 241 9.90 14.46 -2.24
N GLY A 242 9.42 14.07 -1.06
CA GLY A 242 8.07 14.37 -0.58
C GLY A 242 7.83 15.87 -0.50
N ALA A 243 8.75 16.64 0.09
CA ALA A 243 8.67 18.09 0.15
C ALA A 243 8.66 18.75 -1.24
N SER A 244 9.37 18.19 -2.21
CA SER A 244 9.33 18.66 -3.60
C SER A 244 7.98 18.42 -4.26
N ARG A 245 7.36 17.26 -4.03
CA ARG A 245 6.02 16.93 -4.53
C ARG A 245 4.94 17.84 -3.93
N VAL A 246 5.04 18.16 -2.65
CA VAL A 246 4.14 19.14 -2.00
C VAL A 246 4.23 20.49 -2.70
N ARG A 247 5.45 21.01 -2.91
CA ARG A 247 5.65 22.30 -3.60
C ARG A 247 5.07 22.29 -5.02
N ASP A 248 5.32 21.22 -5.77
CA ASP A 248 4.84 21.09 -7.15
C ASP A 248 3.30 21.04 -7.20
N LEU A 249 2.67 20.29 -6.29
CA LEU A 249 1.22 20.22 -6.15
C LEU A 249 0.60 21.61 -5.91
N PHE A 250 1.13 22.36 -4.92
CA PHE A 250 0.62 23.67 -4.60
C PHE A 250 0.89 24.70 -5.72
N GLN A 251 2.01 24.60 -6.44
CA GLN A 251 2.28 25.42 -7.61
C GLN A 251 1.28 25.16 -8.74
N ASP A 252 0.93 23.89 -8.97
CA ASP A 252 -0.06 23.55 -10.00
C ASP A 252 -1.48 23.96 -9.57
N ALA A 253 -1.82 23.85 -8.29
CA ALA A 253 -3.07 24.37 -7.77
C ALA A 253 -3.18 25.89 -7.93
N LYS A 254 -2.13 26.65 -7.63
CA LYS A 254 -2.09 28.13 -7.82
C LYS A 254 -2.33 28.54 -9.28
N LYS A 255 -1.86 27.76 -10.24
CA LYS A 255 -2.10 28.02 -11.69
C LYS A 255 -3.56 27.75 -12.10
N ASN A 256 -4.29 26.93 -11.34
CA ASN A 256 -5.63 26.46 -11.66
C ASN A 256 -6.68 26.96 -10.65
N ALA A 257 -6.38 27.99 -9.87
CA ALA A 257 -7.34 28.56 -8.93
C ALA A 257 -8.52 29.24 -9.66
N PRO A 258 -9.79 29.14 -9.14
CA PRO A 258 -10.15 28.46 -7.90
C PRO A 258 -10.14 26.91 -8.05
N CYS A 259 -9.66 26.19 -7.02
CA CYS A 259 -9.56 24.74 -7.05
C CYS A 259 -9.58 24.11 -5.64
N ILE A 260 -9.79 22.82 -5.57
CA ILE A 260 -9.67 22.02 -4.34
C ILE A 260 -8.48 21.09 -4.45
N ILE A 261 -7.62 21.07 -3.41
CA ILE A 261 -6.60 20.06 -3.18
C ILE A 261 -7.17 19.07 -2.17
N PHE A 262 -7.20 17.79 -2.51
CA PHE A 262 -7.64 16.73 -1.62
C PHE A 262 -6.50 15.77 -1.30
N ILE A 263 -6.21 15.62 -0.01
CA ILE A 263 -5.18 14.71 0.51
C ILE A 263 -5.87 13.59 1.29
N ASP A 264 -5.94 12.42 0.71
CA ASP A 264 -6.47 11.24 1.40
C ASP A 264 -5.42 10.62 2.32
N GLU A 265 -5.84 10.00 3.42
CA GLU A 265 -4.94 9.38 4.39
C GLU A 265 -3.83 10.33 4.86
N ILE A 266 -4.19 11.55 5.26
CA ILE A 266 -3.24 12.58 5.67
C ILE A 266 -2.36 12.12 6.85
N ASP A 267 -2.82 11.20 7.67
CA ASP A 267 -2.10 10.60 8.80
C ASP A 267 -0.83 9.83 8.38
N ALA A 268 -0.71 9.43 7.10
CA ALA A 268 0.52 8.87 6.57
C ALA A 268 1.72 9.87 6.65
N VAL A 269 1.45 11.18 6.56
CA VAL A 269 2.45 12.25 6.55
C VAL A 269 2.40 13.08 7.84
N ALA A 270 1.20 13.34 8.35
CA ALA A 270 0.96 14.30 9.42
C ALA A 270 0.87 13.67 10.82
N ARG A 271 1.49 12.53 11.03
CA ARG A 271 1.53 11.85 12.34
C ARG A 271 2.40 12.60 13.34
N ARG A 272 2.02 12.58 14.62
CA ARG A 272 2.82 13.13 15.75
C ARG A 272 4.26 12.62 15.73
N ARG A 273 5.17 13.46 16.16
CA ARG A 273 6.60 13.15 16.28
C ARG A 273 6.81 12.07 17.34
N GLY A 274 7.46 10.97 16.96
CA GLY A 274 7.89 9.95 17.90
C GLY A 274 9.39 10.08 18.19
N SER A 275 9.83 9.73 19.38
CA SER A 275 11.26 9.75 19.80
C SER A 275 12.12 8.63 19.19
N GLY A 276 11.75 8.08 18.02
CA GLY A 276 12.44 6.96 17.38
C GLY A 276 13.67 7.37 16.56
N LEU A 277 14.78 6.69 16.81
CA LEU A 277 16.05 6.76 16.06
C LEU A 277 15.92 5.99 14.73
N GLY A 278 15.42 6.63 13.64
CA GLY A 278 15.37 5.99 12.32
C GLY A 278 15.19 6.98 11.18
N GLY A 279 16.02 6.89 10.12
CA GLY A 279 16.08 7.82 8.99
C GLY A 279 14.81 7.99 8.14
N GLY A 280 13.75 7.19 8.35
CA GLY A 280 12.45 7.38 7.71
C GLY A 280 11.56 8.44 8.39
N HIS A 281 11.95 8.94 9.57
CA HIS A 281 11.23 9.99 10.29
C HIS A 281 11.56 11.37 9.74
N ASP A 282 12.80 11.62 9.37
CA ASP A 282 13.29 12.91 8.87
C ASP A 282 12.59 13.33 7.57
N GLU A 283 12.31 12.37 6.68
CA GLU A 283 11.65 12.64 5.41
C GLU A 283 10.18 13.02 5.60
N ARG A 284 9.43 12.29 6.46
CA ARG A 284 8.04 12.61 6.77
C ARG A 284 7.90 13.96 7.45
N GLU A 285 8.79 14.25 8.41
CA GLU A 285 8.80 15.53 9.11
C GLU A 285 9.11 16.69 8.16
N GLN A 286 10.07 16.52 7.25
CA GLN A 286 10.38 17.52 6.24
C GLN A 286 9.20 17.76 5.29
N THR A 287 8.49 16.69 4.92
CA THR A 287 7.31 16.75 4.07
C THR A 287 6.14 17.44 4.77
N LEU A 288 5.87 17.09 6.05
CA LEU A 288 4.87 17.78 6.86
C LEU A 288 5.20 19.27 7.00
N ASN A 289 6.43 19.60 7.36
CA ASN A 289 6.85 21.01 7.48
C ASN A 289 6.66 21.76 6.17
N GLN A 290 6.96 21.14 5.02
CA GLN A 290 6.71 21.77 3.72
C GLN A 290 5.21 21.97 3.46
N LEU A 291 4.36 20.99 3.81
CA LEU A 291 2.89 21.13 3.70
C LEU A 291 2.39 22.31 4.53
N LEU A 292 2.87 22.44 5.77
CA LEU A 292 2.50 23.56 6.65
C LEU A 292 2.96 24.91 6.06
N VAL A 293 4.18 24.96 5.52
CA VAL A 293 4.72 26.18 4.86
C VAL A 293 3.87 26.57 3.65
N GLU A 294 3.48 25.61 2.80
CA GLU A 294 2.63 25.91 1.64
C GLU A 294 1.24 26.38 2.06
N MET A 295 0.62 25.76 3.09
CA MET A 295 -0.67 26.18 3.63
C MET A 295 -0.62 27.57 4.26
N ASP A 296 0.46 27.90 4.97
CA ASP A 296 0.67 29.24 5.54
C ASP A 296 0.96 30.27 4.43
N GLY A 297 1.60 29.83 3.34
CA GLY A 297 2.10 30.69 2.26
C GLY A 297 1.08 31.16 1.23
N PHE A 298 -0.17 30.65 1.22
CA PHE A 298 -1.21 31.21 0.36
C PHE A 298 -2.18 32.09 1.14
N GLY A 299 -2.62 33.18 0.49
CA GLY A 299 -3.53 34.15 1.06
C GLY A 299 -4.93 33.60 1.28
N VAL A 300 -5.66 34.14 2.24
CA VAL A 300 -7.02 33.68 2.62
C VAL A 300 -8.03 33.70 1.45
N ASN A 301 -7.72 34.42 0.37
CA ASN A 301 -8.65 34.67 -0.73
C ASN A 301 -8.11 34.24 -2.10
N GLU A 302 -7.10 33.37 -2.15
CA GLU A 302 -6.54 32.87 -3.44
C GLU A 302 -7.44 31.84 -4.14
N GLY A 303 -8.56 31.45 -3.53
CA GLY A 303 -9.51 30.49 -4.12
C GLY A 303 -9.03 29.05 -4.08
N ILE A 304 -8.05 28.73 -3.24
CA ILE A 304 -7.57 27.36 -3.03
C ILE A 304 -8.07 26.86 -1.68
N ILE A 305 -8.77 25.75 -1.68
CA ILE A 305 -9.19 25.05 -0.46
C ILE A 305 -8.47 23.72 -0.38
N VAL A 306 -7.84 23.44 0.76
CA VAL A 306 -7.21 22.15 1.03
C VAL A 306 -8.17 21.30 1.85
N MET A 307 -8.62 20.18 1.31
CA MET A 307 -9.39 19.18 2.05
C MET A 307 -8.50 17.99 2.37
N ALA A 308 -8.56 17.48 3.57
CA ALA A 308 -7.84 16.27 3.94
C ALA A 308 -8.79 15.25 4.57
N ALA A 309 -8.51 13.97 4.39
CA ALA A 309 -9.26 12.89 5.05
C ALA A 309 -8.34 12.05 5.93
N THR A 310 -8.85 11.65 7.10
CA THR A 310 -8.20 10.70 8.00
C THR A 310 -9.22 9.79 8.68
N ASN A 311 -8.78 8.59 9.01
CA ASN A 311 -9.53 7.68 9.87
C ASN A 311 -9.11 7.82 11.35
N ARG A 312 -8.02 8.57 11.62
CA ARG A 312 -7.39 8.66 12.93
C ARG A 312 -6.88 10.08 13.19
N LYS A 313 -7.77 10.96 13.61
CA LYS A 313 -7.42 12.32 14.03
C LYS A 313 -6.50 12.34 15.25
N ASP A 314 -6.68 11.38 16.15
CA ASP A 314 -5.95 11.22 17.40
C ASP A 314 -4.42 11.19 17.22
N ILE A 315 -3.93 10.63 16.10
CA ILE A 315 -2.49 10.53 15.81
C ILE A 315 -1.91 11.71 15.06
N LEU A 316 -2.73 12.68 14.63
CA LEU A 316 -2.25 13.83 13.87
C LEU A 316 -1.41 14.78 14.72
N ASP A 317 -0.39 15.39 14.12
CA ASP A 317 0.40 16.45 14.74
C ASP A 317 -0.49 17.68 14.99
N PRO A 318 -0.58 18.20 16.25
CA PRO A 318 -1.39 19.36 16.56
C PRO A 318 -1.06 20.61 15.72
N ALA A 319 0.12 20.68 15.14
CA ALA A 319 0.51 21.80 14.29
C ALA A 319 -0.36 21.93 13.04
N ILE A 320 -0.91 20.81 12.53
CA ILE A 320 -1.75 20.81 11.34
C ILE A 320 -3.16 21.35 11.61
N LEU A 321 -3.62 21.22 12.86
CA LEU A 321 -4.96 21.64 13.33
C LEU A 321 -4.98 23.09 13.83
N ARG A 322 -3.85 23.83 13.69
CA ARG A 322 -3.81 25.25 14.11
C ARG A 322 -4.60 26.13 13.15
N PRO A 323 -5.26 27.21 13.66
CA PRO A 323 -5.93 28.19 12.82
C PRO A 323 -5.05 28.71 11.68
N GLY A 324 -5.61 28.83 10.49
CA GLY A 324 -4.90 29.19 9.27
C GLY A 324 -4.40 27.99 8.45
N ARG A 325 -4.66 26.76 8.90
CA ARG A 325 -4.32 25.48 8.24
C ARG A 325 -5.59 24.66 8.04
N PHE A 326 -5.80 23.59 8.83
CA PHE A 326 -7.10 22.91 8.84
C PHE A 326 -7.97 23.55 9.93
N ASP A 327 -8.66 24.60 9.53
CA ASP A 327 -9.45 25.44 10.41
C ASP A 327 -10.81 24.84 10.75
N ARG A 328 -11.30 23.97 9.89
CA ARG A 328 -12.61 23.34 10.01
C ARG A 328 -12.44 21.83 10.04
N ASP A 329 -13.19 21.21 10.92
CA ASP A 329 -13.18 19.79 11.18
C ASP A 329 -14.59 19.23 11.03
N VAL A 330 -14.78 18.33 10.09
CA VAL A 330 -16.07 17.73 9.74
C VAL A 330 -16.03 16.24 10.06
N LEU A 331 -16.84 15.82 11.03
CA LEU A 331 -16.96 14.44 11.45
C LEU A 331 -17.91 13.69 10.52
N VAL A 332 -17.38 12.83 9.68
CA VAL A 332 -18.14 11.97 8.77
C VAL A 332 -18.36 10.61 9.47
N GLY A 333 -19.41 10.55 10.27
CA GLY A 333 -19.78 9.39 11.08
C GLY A 333 -20.35 8.21 10.28
N ARG A 334 -20.68 7.13 10.99
CA ARG A 334 -21.51 6.06 10.41
C ARG A 334 -22.94 6.59 10.24
N PRO A 335 -23.63 6.20 9.14
CA PRO A 335 -24.97 6.68 8.88
C PRO A 335 -25.99 6.10 9.88
N ASP A 336 -26.97 6.90 10.26
CA ASP A 336 -28.16 6.46 10.98
C ASP A 336 -29.11 5.65 10.07
N VAL A 337 -30.24 5.17 10.60
CA VAL A 337 -31.21 4.38 9.82
C VAL A 337 -31.67 5.13 8.57
N GLY A 338 -31.95 6.43 8.69
CA GLY A 338 -32.39 7.27 7.57
C GLY A 338 -31.31 7.41 6.51
N GLY A 339 -30.08 7.70 6.95
CA GLY A 339 -28.90 7.79 6.08
C GLY A 339 -28.60 6.47 5.37
N ARG A 340 -28.72 5.32 6.07
CA ARG A 340 -28.56 4.00 5.44
C ARG A 340 -29.61 3.73 4.38
N GLU A 341 -30.86 4.08 4.62
CA GLU A 341 -31.91 3.95 3.61
C GLU A 341 -31.64 4.82 2.37
N GLU A 342 -31.21 6.06 2.57
CA GLU A 342 -30.83 6.95 1.45
C GLU A 342 -29.62 6.39 0.67
N ILE A 343 -28.60 5.88 1.35
CA ILE A 343 -27.41 5.25 0.75
C ILE A 343 -27.82 4.01 -0.06
N LEU A 344 -28.65 3.13 0.50
CA LEU A 344 -29.17 1.97 -0.20
C LEU A 344 -29.93 2.36 -1.47
N LYS A 345 -30.77 3.40 -1.44
CA LYS A 345 -31.46 3.93 -2.62
C LYS A 345 -30.51 4.42 -3.70
N VAL A 346 -29.40 5.06 -3.32
CA VAL A 346 -28.38 5.50 -4.29
C VAL A 346 -27.70 4.31 -4.96
N HIS A 347 -27.27 3.32 -4.18
CA HIS A 347 -26.59 2.13 -4.72
C HIS A 347 -27.51 1.15 -5.45
N ALA A 348 -28.83 1.25 -5.22
CA ALA A 348 -29.85 0.49 -5.92
C ALA A 348 -30.22 1.04 -7.31
N ARG A 349 -29.88 2.30 -7.64
CA ARG A 349 -30.29 2.97 -8.91
C ARG A 349 -29.98 2.14 -10.17
N ASN A 350 -28.87 1.41 -10.16
CA ASN A 350 -28.39 0.62 -11.31
C ASN A 350 -28.53 -0.90 -11.09
N LYS A 351 -29.33 -1.33 -10.10
CA LYS A 351 -29.54 -2.73 -9.77
C LYS A 351 -31.01 -3.07 -9.87
N PRO A 352 -31.41 -4.09 -10.63
CA PRO A 352 -32.79 -4.51 -10.68
C PRO A 352 -33.18 -5.21 -9.37
N LEU A 353 -34.02 -4.57 -8.58
CA LEU A 353 -34.58 -5.13 -7.35
C LEU A 353 -35.94 -5.80 -7.63
N GLY A 354 -36.23 -6.89 -6.95
CA GLY A 354 -37.54 -7.53 -6.92
C GLY A 354 -38.57 -6.73 -6.11
N ASP A 355 -39.83 -6.97 -6.34
CA ASP A 355 -40.95 -6.31 -5.65
C ASP A 355 -41.01 -6.66 -4.14
N ASP A 356 -40.33 -7.72 -3.73
CA ASP A 356 -40.23 -8.19 -2.35
C ASP A 356 -39.15 -7.46 -1.53
N VAL A 357 -38.32 -6.58 -2.16
CA VAL A 357 -37.19 -5.92 -1.51
C VAL A 357 -37.63 -4.65 -0.78
N ASP A 358 -37.53 -4.66 0.54
CA ASP A 358 -37.75 -3.51 1.41
C ASP A 358 -36.44 -2.88 1.89
N LEU A 359 -36.03 -1.78 1.25
CA LEU A 359 -34.79 -1.05 1.59
C LEU A 359 -34.83 -0.44 3.00
N LYS A 360 -36.01 -0.09 3.51
CA LYS A 360 -36.19 0.43 4.86
C LYS A 360 -35.90 -0.66 5.90
N GLN A 361 -36.44 -1.85 5.70
CA GLN A 361 -36.16 -3.00 6.55
C GLN A 361 -34.66 -3.34 6.53
N ILE A 362 -34.04 -3.29 5.34
CA ILE A 362 -32.60 -3.53 5.21
C ILE A 362 -31.80 -2.46 5.97
N ALA A 363 -32.17 -1.19 5.89
CA ALA A 363 -31.53 -0.12 6.63
C ALA A 363 -31.62 -0.32 8.15
N GLN A 364 -32.74 -0.83 8.65
CA GLN A 364 -32.90 -1.17 10.07
C GLN A 364 -31.99 -2.32 10.49
N THR A 365 -31.90 -3.37 9.67
CA THR A 365 -31.10 -4.56 9.99
C THR A 365 -29.59 -4.35 9.86
N THR A 366 -29.15 -3.30 9.17
CA THR A 366 -27.73 -3.00 8.91
C THR A 366 -27.15 -1.95 9.84
N ALA A 367 -27.57 -1.93 11.11
CA ALA A 367 -27.01 -1.03 12.12
C ALA A 367 -25.49 -1.15 12.17
N GLY A 368 -24.79 -0.01 12.25
CA GLY A 368 -23.34 0.04 12.28
C GLY A 368 -22.63 -0.15 10.93
N PHE A 369 -23.34 -0.42 9.82
CA PHE A 369 -22.74 -0.49 8.50
C PHE A 369 -22.36 0.91 7.99
N SER A 370 -21.20 0.99 7.36
CA SER A 370 -20.77 2.17 6.61
C SER A 370 -21.39 2.20 5.20
N GLY A 371 -21.25 3.31 4.49
CA GLY A 371 -21.69 3.40 3.11
C GLY A 371 -21.06 2.36 2.18
N ALA A 372 -19.79 2.04 2.40
CA ALA A 372 -19.06 1.01 1.64
C ALA A 372 -19.60 -0.41 1.95
N ASP A 373 -19.97 -0.68 3.21
CA ASP A 373 -20.56 -1.97 3.58
C ASP A 373 -21.91 -2.16 2.92
N LEU A 374 -22.73 -1.10 2.84
CA LEU A 374 -24.04 -1.13 2.18
C LEU A 374 -23.93 -1.29 0.66
N GLU A 375 -22.94 -0.65 0.03
CA GLU A 375 -22.62 -0.87 -1.39
C GLU A 375 -22.25 -2.33 -1.64
N ASN A 376 -21.34 -2.86 -0.82
CA ASN A 376 -20.88 -4.24 -0.90
C ASN A 376 -22.02 -5.23 -0.66
N LEU A 377 -22.93 -4.95 0.30
CA LEU A 377 -24.12 -5.76 0.57
C LEU A 377 -24.97 -5.93 -0.69
N LEU A 378 -25.34 -4.84 -1.35
CA LEU A 378 -26.14 -4.89 -2.58
C LEU A 378 -25.39 -5.51 -3.76
N ASN A 379 -24.07 -5.34 -3.82
CA ASN A 379 -23.23 -5.98 -4.83
C ASN A 379 -23.18 -7.50 -4.64
N GLU A 380 -22.97 -7.97 -3.41
CA GLU A 380 -22.96 -9.40 -3.08
C GLU A 380 -24.33 -10.04 -3.33
N ALA A 381 -25.43 -9.34 -3.02
CA ALA A 381 -26.77 -9.79 -3.34
C ALA A 381 -26.99 -9.93 -4.85
N ALA A 382 -26.48 -8.98 -5.65
CA ALA A 382 -26.52 -9.06 -7.11
C ALA A 382 -25.73 -10.26 -7.65
N ILE A 383 -24.55 -10.55 -7.06
CA ILE A 383 -23.74 -11.72 -7.43
C ILE A 383 -24.48 -13.01 -7.11
N LEU A 384 -25.20 -13.09 -5.98
CA LEU A 384 -26.00 -14.26 -5.60
C LEU A 384 -27.15 -14.48 -6.59
N ALA A 385 -27.91 -13.43 -6.92
CA ALA A 385 -28.99 -13.51 -7.92
C ALA A 385 -28.46 -13.99 -9.28
N ALA A 386 -27.32 -13.46 -9.72
CA ALA A 386 -26.68 -13.86 -10.99
C ALA A 386 -26.23 -15.33 -10.99
N LYS A 387 -25.72 -15.86 -9.87
CA LYS A 387 -25.36 -17.29 -9.72
C LYS A 387 -26.56 -18.21 -9.87
N GLU A 388 -27.74 -17.75 -9.47
CA GLU A 388 -28.98 -18.49 -9.61
C GLU A 388 -29.69 -18.19 -10.95
N ASN A 389 -29.01 -17.56 -11.90
CA ASN A 389 -29.50 -17.18 -13.23
C ASN A 389 -30.76 -16.29 -13.18
N ARG A 390 -30.92 -15.49 -12.11
CA ARG A 390 -31.99 -14.50 -11.99
C ARG A 390 -31.49 -13.12 -12.45
N VAL A 391 -32.39 -12.33 -13.01
CA VAL A 391 -32.12 -10.98 -13.52
C VAL A 391 -32.46 -9.87 -12.52
N TYR A 392 -33.00 -10.22 -11.36
CA TYR A 392 -33.35 -9.29 -10.28
C TYR A 392 -32.93 -9.85 -8.91
N ILE A 393 -32.66 -8.94 -7.98
CA ILE A 393 -32.26 -9.24 -6.60
C ILE A 393 -33.53 -9.40 -5.75
N GLN A 394 -33.62 -10.49 -5.00
CA GLN A 394 -34.67 -10.75 -4.04
C GLN A 394 -34.25 -10.41 -2.61
N GLN A 395 -35.23 -10.25 -1.70
CA GLN A 395 -34.94 -10.02 -0.28
C GLN A 395 -34.11 -11.15 0.34
N SER A 396 -34.29 -12.39 -0.14
CA SER A 396 -33.52 -13.56 0.27
C SER A 396 -32.02 -13.42 -0.05
N ASP A 397 -31.67 -12.86 -1.23
CA ASP A 397 -30.26 -12.63 -1.61
C ASP A 397 -29.59 -11.63 -0.70
N ILE A 398 -30.32 -10.57 -0.33
CA ILE A 398 -29.81 -9.54 0.57
C ILE A 398 -29.61 -10.11 1.97
N ARG A 399 -30.50 -10.99 2.44
CA ARG A 399 -30.30 -11.69 3.73
C ARG A 399 -29.04 -12.57 3.72
N HIS A 400 -28.80 -13.32 2.65
CA HIS A 400 -27.58 -14.13 2.51
C HIS A 400 -26.34 -13.27 2.39
N ALA A 401 -26.41 -12.18 1.62
CA ALA A 401 -25.32 -11.23 1.48
C ALA A 401 -25.00 -10.54 2.82
N PHE A 402 -26.00 -10.22 3.64
CA PHE A 402 -25.83 -9.61 4.97
C PHE A 402 -24.97 -10.49 5.89
N VAL A 403 -25.27 -11.78 5.95
CA VAL A 403 -24.44 -12.74 6.72
C VAL A 403 -23.01 -12.80 6.17
N LYS A 404 -22.90 -12.88 4.82
CA LYS A 404 -21.59 -12.96 4.16
C LYS A 404 -20.73 -11.71 4.39
N VAL A 405 -21.31 -10.52 4.37
CA VAL A 405 -20.59 -9.26 4.58
C VAL A 405 -20.28 -9.05 6.05
N GLY A 406 -21.22 -9.34 6.96
CA GLY A 406 -21.06 -9.11 8.40
C GLY A 406 -20.14 -10.12 9.10
N ILE A 407 -20.22 -11.40 8.74
CA ILE A 407 -19.51 -12.49 9.44
C ILE A 407 -18.44 -13.12 8.53
N GLY A 408 -18.73 -13.20 7.23
CA GLY A 408 -17.84 -13.82 6.23
C GLY A 408 -18.53 -14.95 5.44
N PRO A 409 -17.81 -15.59 4.50
CA PRO A 409 -18.35 -16.68 3.69
C PRO A 409 -18.50 -17.98 4.48
N GLU A 410 -19.60 -18.72 4.21
CA GLU A 410 -19.83 -20.06 4.75
C GLU A 410 -18.80 -21.06 4.19
N LYS A 411 -18.22 -21.88 5.06
CA LYS A 411 -17.20 -22.90 4.72
C LYS A 411 -17.84 -24.30 4.63
N LYS A 412 -18.72 -24.52 3.69
CA LYS A 412 -19.47 -25.79 3.51
C LYS A 412 -18.59 -27.02 3.21
N SER A 413 -17.35 -26.79 2.76
CA SER A 413 -16.39 -27.88 2.47
C SER A 413 -15.61 -28.38 3.68
N ARG A 414 -15.72 -27.71 4.84
CA ARG A 414 -15.03 -28.10 6.08
C ARG A 414 -15.73 -29.32 6.68
N ILE A 415 -14.99 -30.41 6.82
CA ILE A 415 -15.46 -31.59 7.53
C ILE A 415 -15.42 -31.28 9.02
N VAL A 416 -16.58 -31.22 9.65
CA VAL A 416 -16.74 -31.00 11.09
C VAL A 416 -17.16 -32.33 11.71
N SER A 417 -16.51 -32.78 12.77
CA SER A 417 -16.89 -34.00 13.48
C SER A 417 -18.24 -33.82 14.18
N GLU A 418 -18.97 -34.94 14.40
CA GLU A 418 -20.25 -34.90 15.12
C GLU A 418 -20.11 -34.29 16.52
N LYS A 419 -18.99 -34.58 17.20
CA LYS A 419 -18.68 -34.00 18.49
C LYS A 419 -18.58 -32.46 18.40
N GLU A 420 -17.83 -31.94 17.43
CA GLU A 420 -17.69 -30.49 17.22
C GLU A 420 -19.00 -29.84 16.82
N ARG A 421 -19.80 -30.47 15.93
CA ARG A 421 -21.13 -29.97 15.56
C ARG A 421 -22.03 -29.84 16.78
N ARG A 422 -22.02 -30.84 17.66
CA ARG A 422 -22.80 -30.82 18.89
C ARG A 422 -22.34 -29.72 19.84
N ILE A 423 -21.04 -29.58 20.07
CA ILE A 423 -20.49 -28.51 20.89
C ILE A 423 -20.92 -27.14 20.35
N THR A 424 -20.75 -26.90 19.06
CA THR A 424 -21.14 -25.63 18.43
C THR A 424 -22.65 -25.37 18.55
N ALA A 425 -23.48 -26.40 18.40
CA ALA A 425 -24.93 -26.23 18.52
C ALA A 425 -25.37 -25.73 19.92
N TYR A 426 -24.81 -26.31 20.98
CA TYR A 426 -25.09 -25.86 22.34
C TYR A 426 -24.47 -24.49 22.64
N HIS A 427 -23.27 -24.23 22.14
CA HIS A 427 -22.60 -22.94 22.27
C HIS A 427 -23.45 -21.80 21.68
N GLU A 428 -23.86 -21.94 20.42
CA GLU A 428 -24.69 -20.94 19.73
C GLU A 428 -26.10 -20.83 20.33
N ALA A 429 -26.68 -21.96 20.78
CA ALA A 429 -27.97 -21.95 21.49
C ALA A 429 -27.86 -21.18 22.82
N GLY A 430 -26.74 -21.30 23.53
CA GLY A 430 -26.49 -20.54 24.77
C GLY A 430 -26.50 -19.02 24.53
N HIS A 431 -25.84 -18.55 23.50
CA HIS A 431 -25.89 -17.14 23.10
C HIS A 431 -27.30 -16.72 22.71
N ALA A 432 -27.98 -17.52 21.89
CA ALA A 432 -29.32 -17.21 21.38
C ALA A 432 -30.34 -17.03 22.48
N ILE A 433 -30.34 -17.92 23.48
CA ILE A 433 -31.27 -17.85 24.62
C ILE A 433 -31.07 -16.53 25.39
N LEU A 434 -29.81 -16.18 25.68
CA LEU A 434 -29.49 -14.95 26.41
C LEU A 434 -29.86 -13.69 25.63
N PHE A 435 -29.68 -13.68 24.29
CA PHE A 435 -30.20 -12.60 23.44
C PHE A 435 -31.71 -12.43 23.54
N HIS A 436 -32.44 -13.53 23.63
CA HIS A 436 -33.92 -13.48 23.73
C HIS A 436 -34.41 -13.01 25.11
N LEU A 437 -33.73 -13.45 26.17
CA LEU A 437 -34.13 -13.15 27.55
C LEU A 437 -33.73 -11.77 28.04
N LEU A 438 -32.72 -11.16 27.42
CA LEU A 438 -32.16 -9.86 27.84
C LEU A 438 -32.65 -8.74 26.91
N PRO A 439 -33.42 -7.76 27.41
CA PRO A 439 -34.19 -6.85 26.58
C PRO A 439 -33.36 -5.81 25.82
N ASP A 440 -32.14 -5.48 26.32
CA ASP A 440 -31.37 -4.37 25.77
C ASP A 440 -30.40 -4.77 24.64
N VAL A 441 -30.16 -6.08 24.44
CA VAL A 441 -29.18 -6.59 23.44
C VAL A 441 -29.80 -6.93 22.09
N GLY A 442 -31.10 -6.75 21.93
CA GLY A 442 -31.86 -7.01 20.72
C GLY A 442 -32.18 -8.49 20.50
N PRO A 443 -33.26 -8.78 19.73
CA PRO A 443 -33.67 -10.14 19.43
C PRO A 443 -32.70 -10.86 18.49
N VAL A 444 -32.74 -12.18 18.50
CA VAL A 444 -31.99 -13.03 17.58
C VAL A 444 -32.46 -12.85 16.16
N TYR A 445 -31.60 -12.61 15.20
CA TYR A 445 -31.89 -12.61 13.78
C TYR A 445 -31.77 -14.00 13.16
N SER A 446 -30.67 -14.69 13.40
CA SER A 446 -30.43 -16.06 12.97
C SER A 446 -29.32 -16.72 13.78
N VAL A 447 -29.43 -18.05 13.92
CA VAL A 447 -28.39 -18.88 14.56
C VAL A 447 -27.94 -19.92 13.54
N SER A 448 -26.64 -20.20 13.45
CA SER A 448 -26.09 -21.17 12.52
C SER A 448 -24.88 -21.89 13.10
N ILE A 449 -24.79 -23.19 12.85
CA ILE A 449 -23.64 -24.02 13.17
C ILE A 449 -22.75 -24.30 11.96
N ILE A 450 -23.04 -23.66 10.82
CA ILE A 450 -22.19 -23.74 9.62
C ILE A 450 -20.94 -22.89 9.87
N PRO A 451 -19.74 -23.45 9.74
CA PRO A 451 -18.52 -22.68 9.91
C PRO A 451 -18.48 -21.49 8.94
N THR A 452 -18.33 -20.28 9.49
CA THR A 452 -18.41 -19.04 8.73
C THR A 452 -17.23 -18.14 9.10
N GLY A 453 -16.51 -17.62 8.10
CA GLY A 453 -15.34 -16.77 8.35
C GLY A 453 -14.26 -17.50 9.16
N GLY A 454 -14.03 -17.06 10.39
CA GLY A 454 -13.10 -17.68 11.36
C GLY A 454 -13.78 -18.49 12.46
N ALA A 455 -15.12 -18.41 12.56
CA ALA A 455 -15.92 -19.02 13.62
C ALA A 455 -16.43 -20.41 13.25
N GLY A 456 -16.75 -21.21 14.26
CA GLY A 456 -17.38 -22.53 14.11
C GLY A 456 -18.87 -22.45 13.79
N GLY A 457 -19.55 -21.44 14.31
CA GLY A 457 -20.93 -21.06 14.09
C GLY A 457 -21.10 -19.57 14.31
N TYR A 458 -22.33 -19.10 14.37
CA TYR A 458 -22.64 -17.73 14.78
C TYR A 458 -24.06 -17.58 15.30
N THR A 459 -24.23 -16.69 16.26
CA THR A 459 -25.51 -16.15 16.70
C THR A 459 -25.55 -14.66 16.40
N MET A 460 -26.46 -14.23 15.53
CA MET A 460 -26.53 -12.85 15.08
C MET A 460 -27.73 -12.16 15.72
N PRO A 461 -27.54 -11.08 16.50
CA PRO A 461 -28.64 -10.26 16.97
C PRO A 461 -29.17 -9.34 15.86
N LEU A 462 -30.41 -8.87 16.02
CA LEU A 462 -31.00 -7.82 15.20
C LEU A 462 -31.06 -6.55 16.05
N PRO A 463 -30.20 -5.54 15.79
CA PRO A 463 -30.32 -4.26 16.48
C PRO A 463 -31.66 -3.60 16.11
N GLU A 464 -32.50 -3.29 17.09
CA GLU A 464 -33.80 -2.64 16.80
C GLU A 464 -33.68 -1.13 16.67
N LYS A 465 -32.65 -0.53 17.27
CA LYS A 465 -32.40 0.92 17.32
C LYS A 465 -30.92 1.24 17.18
N ASP A 466 -30.64 2.41 16.63
CA ASP A 466 -29.31 3.01 16.67
C ASP A 466 -29.21 3.85 17.98
N ASP A 467 -28.85 3.23 19.07
CA ASP A 467 -28.72 3.92 20.34
C ASP A 467 -27.45 4.79 20.38
N MET A 468 -27.64 6.06 20.70
CA MET A 468 -26.51 7.01 20.82
C MET A 468 -25.63 6.71 22.03
N PHE A 469 -26.19 6.14 23.11
CA PHE A 469 -25.49 5.88 24.36
C PHE A 469 -25.69 4.44 24.83
N ASN A 470 -24.58 3.78 25.19
CA ASN A 470 -24.63 2.48 25.86
C ASN A 470 -24.79 2.70 27.35
N THR A 471 -25.87 2.20 27.92
CA THR A 471 -26.09 2.23 29.37
C THR A 471 -25.23 1.17 30.08
N LYS A 472 -25.01 1.34 31.39
CA LYS A 472 -24.35 0.30 32.23
C LYS A 472 -25.10 -1.03 32.13
N GLY A 473 -26.45 -0.98 32.14
CA GLY A 473 -27.31 -2.17 32.00
C GLY A 473 -27.09 -2.90 30.68
N HIS A 474 -27.08 -2.16 29.57
CA HIS A 474 -26.81 -2.71 28.23
C HIS A 474 -25.44 -3.39 28.16
N MET A 475 -24.38 -2.74 28.63
CA MET A 475 -23.03 -3.32 28.63
C MET A 475 -22.90 -4.59 29.49
N LEU A 476 -23.58 -4.63 30.66
CA LEU A 476 -23.65 -5.86 31.44
C LEU A 476 -24.41 -6.99 30.75
N GLN A 477 -25.47 -6.67 30.00
CA GLN A 477 -26.20 -7.67 29.21
C GLN A 477 -25.34 -8.18 28.03
N GLU A 478 -24.58 -7.31 27.34
CA GLU A 478 -23.63 -7.73 26.31
C GLU A 478 -22.56 -8.68 26.86
N ILE A 479 -22.01 -8.40 28.06
CA ILE A 479 -21.07 -9.31 28.72
C ILE A 479 -21.73 -10.64 29.02
N THR A 480 -22.98 -10.60 29.55
CA THR A 480 -23.73 -11.81 29.91
C THR A 480 -23.97 -12.69 28.69
N VAL A 481 -24.41 -12.10 27.58
CA VAL A 481 -24.58 -12.82 26.30
C VAL A 481 -23.27 -13.39 25.78
N SER A 482 -22.19 -12.63 25.81
CA SER A 482 -20.86 -13.10 25.37
C SER A 482 -20.38 -14.33 26.14
N LEU A 483 -20.79 -14.49 27.39
CA LEU A 483 -20.45 -15.66 28.20
C LEU A 483 -21.38 -16.87 27.98
N GLY A 484 -22.50 -16.68 27.27
CA GLY A 484 -23.55 -17.69 27.10
C GLY A 484 -23.09 -19.00 26.49
N GLY A 485 -22.31 -18.92 25.39
CA GLY A 485 -21.78 -20.12 24.74
C GLY A 485 -20.88 -20.94 25.66
N ARG A 486 -20.03 -20.27 26.45
CA ARG A 486 -19.16 -20.91 27.44
C ARG A 486 -19.92 -21.61 28.55
N VAL A 487 -20.96 -20.95 29.06
CA VAL A 487 -21.83 -21.51 30.10
C VAL A 487 -22.59 -22.72 29.62
N ALA A 488 -23.11 -22.67 28.37
CA ALA A 488 -23.81 -23.80 27.76
C ALA A 488 -22.88 -25.01 27.54
N GLU A 489 -21.64 -24.79 27.12
CA GLU A 489 -20.63 -25.87 27.01
C GLU A 489 -20.40 -26.57 28.39
N GLU A 490 -20.19 -25.77 29.44
CA GLU A 490 -19.90 -26.29 30.77
C GLU A 490 -21.09 -27.06 31.36
N GLU A 491 -22.32 -26.56 31.19
CA GLU A 491 -23.54 -27.20 31.74
C GLU A 491 -23.86 -28.53 31.05
N ILE A 492 -23.57 -28.66 29.74
CA ILE A 492 -23.95 -29.86 28.97
C ILE A 492 -22.85 -30.90 28.90
N PHE A 493 -21.58 -30.49 28.80
CA PHE A 493 -20.47 -31.40 28.56
C PHE A 493 -19.57 -31.63 29.76
N ASP A 494 -19.79 -30.90 30.86
CA ASP A 494 -18.88 -30.87 32.02
C ASP A 494 -17.41 -30.64 31.60
N ASP A 495 -17.24 -29.95 30.47
CA ASP A 495 -15.96 -29.67 29.80
C ASP A 495 -16.05 -28.32 29.09
N ILE A 496 -14.92 -27.80 28.66
CA ILE A 496 -14.80 -26.47 28.09
C ILE A 496 -13.86 -26.47 26.89
N THR A 497 -14.19 -25.67 25.90
CA THR A 497 -13.38 -25.59 24.68
C THR A 497 -12.70 -24.26 24.50
N THR A 498 -11.75 -24.19 23.58
CA THR A 498 -11.12 -22.94 23.14
C THR A 498 -12.04 -22.10 22.24
N GLY A 499 -13.23 -22.60 21.87
CA GLY A 499 -14.19 -21.92 21.01
C GLY A 499 -14.60 -20.56 21.56
N ALA A 500 -14.86 -20.51 22.88
CA ALA A 500 -15.26 -19.28 23.57
C ALA A 500 -14.13 -18.22 23.76
N SER A 501 -12.94 -18.40 23.16
CA SER A 501 -11.81 -17.49 23.38
C SER A 501 -12.08 -16.05 22.93
N GLN A 502 -12.79 -15.89 21.81
CA GLN A 502 -13.13 -14.56 21.30
C GLN A 502 -14.21 -13.88 22.15
N ASP A 503 -15.19 -14.65 22.64
CA ASP A 503 -16.27 -14.16 23.50
C ASP A 503 -15.74 -13.69 24.85
N ILE A 504 -14.84 -14.45 25.44
CA ILE A 504 -14.14 -14.06 26.67
C ILE A 504 -13.31 -12.79 26.46
N LYS A 505 -12.64 -12.66 25.32
CA LYS A 505 -11.88 -11.46 24.98
C LYS A 505 -12.78 -10.24 24.85
N GLN A 506 -13.94 -10.39 24.20
CA GLN A 506 -14.94 -9.33 24.03
C GLN A 506 -15.53 -8.92 25.38
N ALA A 507 -15.99 -9.87 26.19
CA ALA A 507 -16.52 -9.63 27.53
C ALA A 507 -15.52 -8.88 28.41
N THR A 508 -14.24 -9.30 28.39
CA THR A 508 -13.15 -8.64 29.14
C THR A 508 -12.91 -7.22 28.66
N ALA A 509 -12.92 -6.98 27.34
CA ALA A 509 -12.73 -5.65 26.78
C ALA A 509 -13.86 -4.69 27.15
N ILE A 510 -15.12 -5.15 27.14
CA ILE A 510 -16.27 -4.37 27.58
C ILE A 510 -16.17 -4.04 29.06
N ALA A 511 -15.93 -5.03 29.92
CA ALA A 511 -15.79 -4.84 31.36
C ALA A 511 -14.65 -3.86 31.70
N LYS A 512 -13.52 -3.98 31.02
CA LYS A 512 -12.40 -3.05 31.20
C LYS A 512 -12.78 -1.63 30.77
N SER A 513 -13.47 -1.44 29.64
CA SER A 513 -13.91 -0.13 29.18
C SER A 513 -14.92 0.51 30.14
N MET A 514 -15.84 -0.28 30.73
CA MET A 514 -16.76 0.20 31.78
C MET A 514 -16.03 0.84 32.94
N ILE A 515 -14.91 0.25 33.35
CA ILE A 515 -14.14 0.68 34.51
C ILE A 515 -13.19 1.82 34.14
N THR A 516 -12.36 1.63 33.12
CA THR A 516 -11.27 2.55 32.83
C THR A 516 -11.69 3.77 32.03
N LYS A 517 -12.66 3.62 31.12
CA LYS A 517 -13.07 4.68 30.20
C LYS A 517 -14.32 5.41 30.66
N PHE A 518 -15.31 4.68 31.13
CA PHE A 518 -16.63 5.25 31.44
C PHE A 518 -16.87 5.49 32.94
N GLY A 519 -15.93 5.13 33.85
CA GLY A 519 -16.03 5.37 35.29
C GLY A 519 -17.24 4.69 35.91
N MET A 520 -17.64 3.49 35.43
CA MET A 520 -18.84 2.77 35.89
C MET A 520 -18.59 1.87 37.12
N SER A 521 -17.45 2.03 37.83
CA SER A 521 -17.12 1.35 39.08
C SER A 521 -17.31 2.26 40.27
N GLU A 522 -18.03 1.80 41.29
CA GLU A 522 -18.18 2.54 42.56
C GLU A 522 -16.89 2.61 43.37
N ARG A 523 -16.03 1.59 43.27
CA ARG A 523 -14.76 1.52 44.01
C ARG A 523 -13.69 2.47 43.47
N LEU A 524 -13.69 2.69 42.14
CA LEU A 524 -12.72 3.54 41.47
C LEU A 524 -13.25 4.95 41.19
N GLY A 525 -14.57 5.16 41.32
CA GLY A 525 -15.23 6.44 41.16
C GLY A 525 -15.26 6.93 39.70
N LEU A 526 -15.61 8.21 39.50
CA LEU A 526 -15.77 8.86 38.22
C LEU A 526 -14.41 9.38 37.70
N ILE A 527 -13.48 8.48 37.48
CA ILE A 527 -12.12 8.80 37.00
C ILE A 527 -11.88 8.03 35.70
N ASN A 528 -11.40 8.73 34.67
CA ASN A 528 -10.93 8.11 33.45
C ASN A 528 -9.48 7.65 33.65
N TYR A 529 -9.27 6.34 33.65
CA TYR A 529 -7.97 5.67 33.70
C TYR A 529 -7.50 5.19 32.34
N ASP A 530 -8.30 5.39 31.30
CA ASP A 530 -7.87 5.10 29.95
C ASP A 530 -6.87 6.18 29.55
N ASN A 531 -5.63 5.78 29.37
CA ASN A 531 -4.63 6.68 28.81
C ASN A 531 -4.95 6.86 27.33
N ASP A 532 -5.79 7.85 27.00
CA ASP A 532 -5.94 8.39 25.64
C ASP A 532 -4.63 9.05 25.13
N SER A 533 -3.55 9.00 25.91
CA SER A 533 -2.21 9.21 25.39
C SER A 533 -1.87 8.01 24.52
N ASP A 534 -2.32 8.06 23.27
CA ASP A 534 -1.75 7.34 22.14
C ASP A 534 -0.26 7.71 21.99
N GLU A 535 0.55 7.37 22.96
CA GLU A 535 1.96 7.12 22.72
C GLU A 535 2.01 5.88 21.85
N VAL A 536 1.84 6.13 20.58
CA VAL A 536 2.09 5.17 19.52
C VAL A 536 3.47 4.60 19.79
N PHE A 537 3.48 3.34 20.12
CA PHE A 537 4.64 2.48 20.26
C PHE A 537 5.57 2.66 19.07
N ILE A 538 6.52 3.56 19.15
CA ILE A 538 7.63 3.70 18.23
C ILE A 538 8.90 3.43 19.03
N GLY A 539 9.35 2.21 18.92
CA GLY A 539 10.63 1.77 19.44
C GLY A 539 10.46 0.73 20.54
N ARG A 540 11.11 -0.39 20.35
CA ARG A 540 11.43 -1.37 21.37
C ARG A 540 12.22 -0.69 22.49
N ASP A 541 11.55 -0.09 23.44
CA ASP A 541 12.09 0.02 24.78
C ASP A 541 11.49 -1.12 25.58
N PHE A 542 12.32 -2.08 25.85
CA PHE A 542 12.11 -3.11 26.86
C PHE A 542 12.02 -2.43 28.22
N GLY A 543 10.80 -2.20 28.71
CA GLY A 543 10.61 -1.77 30.06
C GLY A 543 9.60 -0.63 30.21
N HIS A 544 8.43 -0.99 30.68
CA HIS A 544 7.38 -0.14 31.24
C HIS A 544 6.60 0.72 30.23
N THR A 545 5.51 0.16 29.69
CA THR A 545 4.31 0.96 29.44
C THR A 545 4.00 1.67 30.76
N SER A 546 4.27 2.97 30.85
CA SER A 546 3.91 3.75 32.03
C SER A 546 2.39 3.83 32.05
N ARG A 547 1.75 2.94 32.78
CA ARG A 547 0.35 3.07 33.14
C ARG A 547 0.23 4.41 33.83
N GLY A 548 -0.70 5.28 33.42
CA GLY A 548 -0.91 6.59 34.04
C GLY A 548 -1.39 6.51 35.51
N TYR A 549 -1.39 5.30 36.09
CA TYR A 549 -1.83 5.02 37.45
C TYR A 549 -0.95 3.97 38.13
N GLY A 550 -0.86 4.04 39.46
CA GLY A 550 -0.02 3.17 40.28
C GLY A 550 -0.54 1.72 40.40
N GLU A 551 0.31 0.80 40.84
CA GLU A 551 0.01 -0.63 40.96
C GLU A 551 -1.24 -0.94 41.81
N LYS A 552 -1.51 -0.15 42.86
CA LYS A 552 -2.71 -0.32 43.66
C LYS A 552 -3.99 -0.11 42.87
N VAL A 553 -4.02 0.91 41.99
CA VAL A 553 -5.17 1.18 41.15
C VAL A 553 -5.28 0.09 40.07
N ALA A 554 -4.16 -0.36 39.49
CA ALA A 554 -4.15 -1.47 38.53
C ALA A 554 -4.75 -2.75 39.17
N GLY A 555 -4.33 -3.12 40.38
CA GLY A 555 -4.91 -4.26 41.10
C GLY A 555 -6.41 -4.11 41.34
N THR A 556 -6.87 -2.89 41.70
CA THR A 556 -8.31 -2.64 41.89
C THR A 556 -9.09 -2.72 40.57
N ILE A 557 -8.51 -2.27 39.45
CA ILE A 557 -9.11 -2.43 38.12
C ILE A 557 -9.27 -3.92 37.79
N ASP A 558 -8.23 -4.72 37.99
CA ASP A 558 -8.26 -6.16 37.73
C ASP A 558 -9.30 -6.89 38.61
N GLU A 559 -9.41 -6.52 39.90
CA GLU A 559 -10.45 -7.04 40.79
C GLU A 559 -11.86 -6.69 40.33
N GLU A 560 -12.10 -5.43 39.91
CA GLU A 560 -13.40 -4.98 39.46
C GLU A 560 -13.79 -5.62 38.12
N VAL A 561 -12.84 -5.75 37.15
CA VAL A 561 -13.07 -6.49 35.90
C VAL A 561 -13.50 -7.92 36.23
N LYS A 562 -12.76 -8.60 37.10
CA LYS A 562 -13.08 -9.96 37.51
C LYS A 562 -14.47 -10.04 38.14
N ARG A 563 -14.81 -9.13 39.07
CA ARG A 563 -16.11 -9.07 39.71
C ARG A 563 -17.26 -8.95 38.73
N ILE A 564 -17.14 -8.03 37.74
CA ILE A 564 -18.16 -7.85 36.70
C ILE A 564 -18.33 -9.12 35.85
N ILE A 565 -17.23 -9.75 35.45
CA ILE A 565 -17.28 -10.99 34.66
C ILE A 565 -17.94 -12.11 35.50
N ASP A 566 -17.54 -12.29 36.77
CA ASP A 566 -18.10 -13.31 37.65
C ASP A 566 -19.61 -13.11 37.90
N GLU A 567 -20.06 -11.88 38.11
CA GLU A 567 -21.50 -11.53 38.25
C GLU A 567 -22.30 -11.83 36.97
N CYS A 568 -21.78 -11.43 35.81
CA CYS A 568 -22.42 -11.70 34.53
C CYS A 568 -22.44 -13.21 34.19
N TYR A 569 -21.36 -13.92 34.53
CA TYR A 569 -21.28 -15.37 34.36
C TYR A 569 -22.34 -16.10 35.24
N LEU A 570 -22.47 -15.74 36.49
CA LEU A 570 -23.49 -16.32 37.39
C LEU A 570 -24.91 -16.05 36.86
N LYS A 571 -25.16 -14.82 36.34
CA LYS A 571 -26.43 -14.47 35.73
C LYS A 571 -26.72 -15.31 34.48
N ALA A 572 -25.72 -15.45 33.59
CA ALA A 572 -25.84 -16.29 32.41
C ALA A 572 -26.13 -17.75 32.77
N ARG A 573 -25.43 -18.29 33.78
CA ARG A 573 -25.61 -19.67 34.25
C ARG A 573 -27.03 -19.89 34.80
N THR A 574 -27.51 -18.98 35.64
CA THR A 574 -28.87 -19.07 36.20
C THR A 574 -29.95 -19.09 35.08
N LEU A 575 -29.82 -18.20 34.10
CA LEU A 575 -30.76 -18.12 32.97
C LEU A 575 -30.70 -19.38 32.10
N ILE A 576 -29.51 -19.88 31.77
CA ILE A 576 -29.35 -21.07 30.96
C ILE A 576 -29.88 -22.32 31.67
N GLN A 577 -29.72 -22.44 33.00
CA GLN A 577 -30.27 -23.53 33.77
C GLN A 577 -31.79 -23.47 33.85
N GLU A 578 -32.36 -22.27 34.03
CA GLU A 578 -33.82 -22.05 34.03
C GLU A 578 -34.46 -22.44 32.71
N TYR A 579 -33.81 -22.11 31.57
CA TYR A 579 -34.31 -22.42 30.23
C TYR A 579 -33.59 -23.61 29.58
N HIS A 580 -33.12 -24.57 30.39
CA HIS A 580 -32.43 -25.78 29.90
C HIS A 580 -33.28 -26.59 28.88
N PRO A 581 -34.60 -26.76 29.03
CA PRO A 581 -35.42 -27.46 28.02
C PRO A 581 -35.42 -26.76 26.66
N VAL A 582 -35.35 -25.41 26.65
CA VAL A 582 -35.26 -24.62 25.40
C VAL A 582 -33.87 -24.76 24.79
N LEU A 583 -32.83 -24.82 25.61
CA LEU A 583 -31.45 -25.07 25.16
C LEU A 583 -31.35 -26.39 24.40
N GLU A 584 -31.89 -27.47 24.96
CA GLU A 584 -31.93 -28.78 24.34
C GLU A 584 -32.68 -28.78 22.98
N LYS A 585 -33.91 -28.21 22.97
CA LYS A 585 -34.73 -28.11 21.76
C LYS A 585 -34.04 -27.27 20.67
N CYS A 586 -33.42 -26.16 21.06
CA CYS A 586 -32.68 -25.27 20.15
C CYS A 586 -31.46 -25.98 19.55
N ALA A 587 -30.63 -26.64 20.38
CA ALA A 587 -29.47 -27.38 19.91
C ALA A 587 -29.86 -28.54 18.97
N GLN A 588 -30.92 -29.28 19.27
CA GLN A 588 -31.44 -30.35 18.41
C GLN A 588 -31.90 -29.80 17.05
N LEU A 589 -32.63 -28.68 17.05
CA LEU A 589 -33.08 -28.03 15.82
C LEU A 589 -31.91 -27.54 14.97
N LEU A 590 -30.87 -27.02 15.61
CA LEU A 590 -29.63 -26.63 14.94
C LEU A 590 -28.88 -27.83 14.34
N LEU A 591 -28.86 -28.96 15.01
CA LEU A 591 -28.24 -30.19 14.48
C LEU A 591 -29.00 -30.75 13.28
N GLU A 592 -30.32 -30.57 13.22
CA GLU A 592 -31.15 -30.99 12.08
C GLU A 592 -31.06 -30.04 10.90
N LYS A 593 -31.22 -28.72 11.13
CA LYS A 593 -31.36 -27.70 10.08
C LYS A 593 -30.07 -26.95 9.77
N GLU A 594 -29.05 -27.07 10.62
CA GLU A 594 -27.77 -26.34 10.57
C GLU A 594 -27.91 -24.81 10.69
N LYS A 595 -29.06 -24.26 10.39
CA LYS A 595 -29.38 -22.82 10.51
C LYS A 595 -30.86 -22.66 10.83
N ILE A 596 -31.18 -21.77 11.80
CA ILE A 596 -32.52 -21.42 12.20
C ILE A 596 -32.76 -19.92 12.10
N THR A 597 -33.96 -19.54 11.75
CA THR A 597 -34.44 -18.16 11.63
C THR A 597 -35.01 -17.67 12.96
N ARG A 598 -35.23 -16.34 13.07
CA ARG A 598 -35.89 -15.72 14.22
C ARG A 598 -37.20 -16.40 14.57
N SER A 599 -38.09 -16.59 13.59
CA SER A 599 -39.40 -17.16 13.83
C SER A 599 -39.35 -18.60 14.33
N GLU A 600 -38.43 -19.41 13.83
CA GLU A 600 -38.24 -20.79 14.30
C GLU A 600 -37.65 -20.82 15.72
N PHE A 601 -36.79 -19.89 16.03
CA PHE A 601 -36.20 -19.78 17.38
C PHE A 601 -37.24 -19.29 18.42
N GLU A 602 -38.01 -18.24 18.10
CA GLU A 602 -39.04 -17.70 19.01
C GLU A 602 -40.15 -18.74 19.28
N ALA A 603 -40.50 -19.61 18.31
CA ALA A 603 -41.45 -20.69 18.51
C ALA A 603 -41.07 -21.68 19.62
N LEU A 604 -39.75 -21.87 19.90
CA LEU A 604 -39.26 -22.76 20.95
C LEU A 604 -39.69 -22.31 22.37
N PHE A 605 -39.87 -21.00 22.55
CA PHE A 605 -40.31 -20.45 23.85
C PHE A 605 -41.85 -20.56 24.02
N ALA A 606 -42.62 -20.40 22.92
CA ALA A 606 -44.08 -20.54 22.99
C ALA A 606 -44.49 -21.95 23.39
N ASP A 607 -43.76 -22.98 22.94
CA ASP A 607 -44.03 -24.37 23.31
C ASP A 607 -43.65 -24.70 24.78
N SER A 608 -42.75 -23.89 25.39
CA SER A 608 -42.34 -24.10 26.79
C SER A 608 -43.26 -23.45 27.81
N GLU A 609 -44.01 -22.38 27.44
CA GLU A 609 -45.02 -21.76 28.33
C GLU A 609 -46.32 -22.57 28.44
N VAL A 610 -46.55 -23.51 27.52
CA VAL A 610 -47.77 -24.37 27.53
C VAL A 610 -47.59 -25.62 28.41
N GLU A 611 -46.35 -26.01 28.71
CA GLU A 611 -46.03 -27.19 29.54
C GLU A 611 -45.78 -26.85 31.04
N GLY A 612 -45.81 -25.59 31.48
CA GLY A 612 -45.69 -25.11 32.87
C GLY A 612 -47.02 -24.62 33.40
#